data_3ccac8ffd728c34d3a452c7398fe72ba
#
_entry.id   3ccac8ffd728c34d3a452c7398fe72ba
#
_cell.length_a   1.000
_cell.length_b   1.000
_cell.length_c   1.000
_cell.angle_alpha   90.00
_cell.angle_beta   90.00
_cell.angle_gamma   90.00
#
_symmetry.space_group_name_H-M   'P 1'
#
loop_
_entity.id
_entity.type
_entity.pdbx_description
1 polymer ?
#
loop_
_entity_poly.entity_id
_entity_poly.type
_entity_poly.pdbx_seq_one_letter_code
_entity_poly.pdbx_strand_id
1 'polypeptide(L)'
;MLGSLLALLLSILLVGLTASTGARFRPDSWYRELRKPTWTPPDIAFPIAWGILYLLMAIAAWRLYMADDSAWRTASLAVYVLQLFANAAWSWLFFGRKQIAIALIDIVVLLGLIIIAIALFSQVSTLAAWLMVPYGLWVALALALNATIWRLNSGPKEATRR
;
A
#
# COMPACT_ATOMS: atom_id res chain seq x y z
N MET A 1 -12.72 19.98 19.69
CA MET A 1 -13.18 20.04 18.29
C MET A 1 -12.05 20.42 17.32
N LEU A 2 -11.33 21.52 17.50
CA LEU A 2 -10.26 21.97 16.59
C LEU A 2 -9.12 20.92 16.45
N GLY A 3 -8.65 20.33 17.55
CA GLY A 3 -7.59 19.32 17.53
C GLY A 3 -7.98 18.06 16.78
N SER A 4 -9.24 17.61 16.89
CA SER A 4 -9.76 16.46 16.14
C SER A 4 -9.81 16.72 14.64
N LEU A 5 -10.23 17.93 14.23
CA LEU A 5 -10.25 18.32 12.83
C LEU A 5 -8.83 18.41 12.25
N LEU A 6 -7.89 19.02 12.97
CA LEU A 6 -6.49 19.09 12.56
C LEU A 6 -5.87 17.69 12.41
N ALA A 7 -6.16 16.78 13.34
CA ALA A 7 -5.68 15.40 13.25
C ALA A 7 -6.23 14.66 12.01
N LEU A 8 -7.52 14.85 11.70
CA LEU A 8 -8.11 14.26 10.49
C LEU A 8 -7.49 14.85 9.22
N LEU A 9 -7.33 16.16 9.16
CA LEU A 9 -6.69 16.83 8.01
C LEU A 9 -5.25 16.37 7.82
N LEU A 10 -4.48 16.21 8.91
CA LEU A 10 -3.12 15.68 8.85
C LEU A 10 -3.10 14.23 8.35
N SER A 11 -4.04 13.39 8.82
CA SER A 11 -4.17 12.01 8.36
C SER A 11 -4.48 11.93 6.86
N ILE A 12 -5.40 12.78 6.38
CA ILE A 12 -5.73 12.87 4.95
C ILE A 12 -4.52 13.37 4.14
N LEU A 13 -3.78 14.36 4.65
CA LEU A 13 -2.58 14.86 3.99
C LEU A 13 -1.52 13.78 3.85
N LEU A 14 -1.25 13.00 4.88
CA LEU A 14 -0.26 11.92 4.86
C LEU A 14 -0.59 10.84 3.81
N VAL A 15 -1.84 10.36 3.79
CA VAL A 15 -2.26 9.39 2.77
C VAL A 15 -2.30 10.01 1.37
N GLY A 16 -2.65 11.29 1.25
CA GLY A 16 -2.65 12.04 -0.01
C GLY A 16 -1.25 12.17 -0.60
N LEU A 17 -0.24 12.43 0.23
CA LEU A 17 1.17 12.43 -0.19
C LEU A 17 1.60 11.04 -0.69
N THR A 18 1.21 9.98 0.00
CA THR A 18 1.47 8.60 -0.46
C THR A 18 0.74 8.32 -1.77
N ALA A 19 -0.53 8.68 -1.90
CA ALA A 19 -1.31 8.52 -3.11
C ALA A 19 -0.71 9.27 -4.31
N SER A 20 -0.06 10.42 -4.07
CA SER A 20 0.58 11.21 -5.12
C SER A 20 1.70 10.45 -5.83
N THR A 21 2.40 9.54 -5.15
CA THR A 21 3.42 8.68 -5.77
C THR A 21 2.78 7.71 -6.77
N GLY A 22 1.65 7.07 -6.42
CA GLY A 22 0.87 6.25 -7.34
C GLY A 22 0.31 7.04 -8.53
N ALA A 23 -0.11 8.28 -8.30
CA ALA A 23 -0.56 9.18 -9.37
C ALA A 23 0.59 9.64 -10.28
N ARG A 24 1.80 9.80 -9.75
CA ARG A 24 3.01 10.19 -10.49
C ARG A 24 3.58 9.04 -11.31
N PHE A 25 3.57 7.82 -10.75
CA PHE A 25 4.09 6.61 -11.38
C PHE A 25 2.92 5.70 -11.78
N ARG A 26 2.34 5.96 -12.97
CA ARG A 26 1.20 5.21 -13.51
C ARG A 26 1.67 4.08 -14.41
N PRO A 27 0.84 3.03 -14.61
CA PRO A 27 1.04 2.04 -15.65
C PRO A 27 1.23 2.70 -17.00
N ASP A 28 2.35 2.42 -17.66
CA ASP A 28 2.73 2.93 -18.96
C ASP A 28 2.72 1.83 -20.04
N SER A 29 3.31 2.08 -21.22
CA SER A 29 3.45 1.10 -22.30
C SER A 29 4.22 -0.14 -21.83
N TRP A 30 5.29 0.07 -21.05
CA TRP A 30 6.08 -1.03 -20.49
C TRP A 30 5.21 -2.00 -19.65
N TYR A 31 4.35 -1.47 -18.75
CA TYR A 31 3.48 -2.32 -17.95
C TYR A 31 2.45 -3.08 -18.79
N ARG A 32 1.96 -2.47 -19.90
CA ARG A 32 1.03 -3.13 -20.82
C ARG A 32 1.66 -4.31 -21.54
N GLU A 33 2.97 -4.24 -21.84
CA GLU A 33 3.74 -5.29 -22.52
C GLU A 33 4.15 -6.45 -21.60
N LEU A 34 4.07 -6.28 -20.28
CA LEU A 34 4.38 -7.35 -19.34
C LEU A 34 3.40 -8.53 -19.48
N ARG A 35 3.94 -9.75 -19.40
CA ARG A 35 3.12 -10.95 -19.23
C ARG A 35 2.46 -10.91 -17.86
N LYS A 36 1.13 -10.93 -17.82
CA LYS A 36 0.33 -10.86 -16.59
C LYS A 36 -0.53 -12.12 -16.44
N PRO A 37 -0.89 -12.52 -15.21
CA PRO A 37 -1.82 -13.63 -15.00
C PRO A 37 -3.23 -13.25 -15.48
N THR A 38 -4.03 -14.26 -15.82
CA THR A 38 -5.41 -14.09 -16.29
C THR A 38 -6.35 -13.49 -15.23
N TRP A 39 -5.99 -13.63 -13.96
CA TRP A 39 -6.74 -13.09 -12.82
C TRP A 39 -6.32 -11.65 -12.44
N THR A 40 -5.52 -10.97 -13.28
CA THR A 40 -5.19 -9.55 -13.05
C THR A 40 -6.47 -8.71 -13.01
N PRO A 41 -6.70 -7.91 -11.94
CA PRO A 41 -7.86 -7.04 -11.89
C PRO A 41 -7.88 -6.05 -13.06
N PRO A 42 -9.05 -5.63 -13.54
CA PRO A 42 -9.15 -4.61 -14.58
C PRO A 42 -8.54 -3.29 -14.10
N ASP A 43 -7.96 -2.52 -15.01
CA ASP A 43 -7.20 -1.30 -14.68
C ASP A 43 -8.00 -0.30 -13.84
N ILE A 44 -9.31 -0.21 -14.05
CA ILE A 44 -10.21 0.67 -13.29
C ILE A 44 -10.36 0.26 -11.80
N ALA A 45 -10.14 -1.02 -11.47
CA ALA A 45 -10.23 -1.49 -10.09
C ALA A 45 -9.16 -0.86 -9.18
N PHE A 46 -7.96 -0.57 -9.74
CA PHE A 46 -6.85 -0.02 -8.96
C PHE A 46 -7.16 1.36 -8.37
N PRO A 47 -7.51 2.39 -9.16
CA PRO A 47 -7.80 3.71 -8.59
C PRO A 47 -9.00 3.71 -7.65
N ILE A 48 -10.03 2.89 -7.90
CA ILE A 48 -11.20 2.78 -7.03
C ILE A 48 -10.77 2.16 -5.69
N ALA A 49 -10.08 1.01 -5.72
CA ALA A 49 -9.63 0.33 -4.51
C ALA A 49 -8.70 1.25 -3.67
N TRP A 50 -7.69 1.84 -4.29
CA TRP A 50 -6.77 2.74 -3.59
C TRP A 50 -7.47 3.97 -3.00
N GLY A 51 -8.46 4.56 -3.69
CA GLY A 51 -9.26 5.66 -3.15
C GLY A 51 -9.98 5.28 -1.86
N ILE A 52 -10.64 4.12 -1.86
CA ILE A 52 -11.34 3.59 -0.67
C ILE A 52 -10.33 3.26 0.45
N LEU A 53 -9.23 2.58 0.12
CA LEU A 53 -8.23 2.16 1.09
C LEU A 53 -7.56 3.36 1.77
N TYR A 54 -7.17 4.39 1.03
CA TYR A 54 -6.61 5.60 1.60
C TYR A 54 -7.58 6.33 2.52
N LEU A 55 -8.88 6.35 2.20
CA LEU A 55 -9.89 6.89 3.10
C LEU A 55 -9.97 6.10 4.41
N LEU A 56 -10.03 4.76 4.33
CA LEU A 56 -10.04 3.89 5.51
C LEU A 56 -8.77 4.07 6.37
N MET A 57 -7.61 4.17 5.75
CA MET A 57 -6.32 4.42 6.40
C MET A 57 -6.30 5.78 7.11
N ALA A 58 -6.83 6.84 6.48
CA ALA A 58 -6.90 8.17 7.10
C ALA A 58 -7.82 8.16 8.33
N ILE A 59 -8.97 7.48 8.26
CA ILE A 59 -9.89 7.33 9.39
C ILE A 59 -9.23 6.50 10.51
N ALA A 60 -8.52 5.42 10.17
CA ALA A 60 -7.81 4.59 11.15
C ALA A 60 -6.75 5.42 11.91
N ALA A 61 -5.92 6.19 11.19
CA ALA A 61 -4.91 7.05 11.80
C ALA A 61 -5.52 8.15 12.68
N TRP A 62 -6.60 8.76 12.21
CA TRP A 62 -7.34 9.74 13.01
C TRP A 62 -7.89 9.13 14.31
N ARG A 63 -8.47 7.91 14.25
CA ARG A 63 -8.95 7.20 15.46
C ARG A 63 -7.83 6.91 16.44
N LEU A 64 -6.64 6.52 15.97
CA LEU A 64 -5.48 6.31 16.83
C LEU A 64 -5.02 7.61 17.50
N TYR A 65 -4.95 8.69 16.73
CA TYR A 65 -4.52 9.99 17.27
C TYR A 65 -5.48 10.50 18.35
N MET A 66 -6.78 10.22 18.21
CA MET A 66 -7.81 10.63 19.18
C MET A 66 -7.92 9.71 20.41
N ALA A 67 -7.20 8.59 20.43
CA ALA A 67 -7.14 7.72 21.59
C ALA A 67 -6.24 8.30 22.68
N ASP A 68 -6.40 7.79 23.92
CA ASP A 68 -5.57 8.17 25.03
C ASP A 68 -4.08 7.93 24.77
N ASP A 69 -3.24 8.78 25.36
CA ASP A 69 -1.79 8.66 25.18
C ASP A 69 -1.24 7.40 25.85
N SER A 70 -0.50 6.62 25.06
CA SER A 70 0.08 5.36 25.49
C SER A 70 1.27 4.98 24.61
N ALA A 71 2.13 4.09 25.11
CA ALA A 71 3.23 3.53 24.33
C ALA A 71 2.71 2.79 23.08
N TRP A 72 1.56 2.13 23.18
CA TRP A 72 0.91 1.44 22.06
C TRP A 72 0.45 2.41 20.97
N ARG A 73 -0.12 3.57 21.34
CA ARG A 73 -0.51 4.61 20.39
C ARG A 73 0.70 5.15 19.63
N THR A 74 1.77 5.47 20.34
CA THR A 74 3.01 5.97 19.73
C THR A 74 3.62 4.96 18.77
N ALA A 75 3.73 3.68 19.18
CA ALA A 75 4.22 2.61 18.34
C ALA A 75 3.33 2.40 17.10
N SER A 76 2.00 2.44 17.27
CA SER A 76 1.03 2.34 16.18
C SER A 76 1.22 3.43 15.13
N LEU A 77 1.35 4.68 15.55
CA LEU A 77 1.57 5.82 14.65
C LEU A 77 2.92 5.74 13.94
N ALA A 78 3.97 5.30 14.63
CA ALA A 78 5.29 5.10 14.02
C ALA A 78 5.25 4.05 12.92
N VAL A 79 4.68 2.88 13.17
CA VAL A 79 4.55 1.81 12.16
C VAL A 79 3.61 2.24 11.03
N TYR A 80 2.55 3.01 11.34
CA TYR A 80 1.69 3.59 10.32
C TYR A 80 2.45 4.48 9.34
N VAL A 81 3.33 5.34 9.83
CA VAL A 81 4.16 6.21 8.97
C VAL A 81 5.15 5.36 8.15
N LEU A 82 5.82 4.37 8.77
CA LEU A 82 6.76 3.49 8.07
C LEU A 82 6.10 2.75 6.89
N GLN A 83 4.89 2.20 7.09
CA GLN A 83 4.19 1.52 6.01
C GLN A 83 3.76 2.47 4.88
N LEU A 84 3.47 3.75 5.16
CA LEU A 84 3.19 4.75 4.11
C LEU A 84 4.43 4.99 3.23
N PHE A 85 5.63 5.04 3.82
CA PHE A 85 6.87 5.15 3.06
C PHE A 85 7.11 3.91 2.18
N ALA A 86 6.93 2.71 2.71
CA ALA A 86 7.04 1.49 1.92
C ALA A 86 6.01 1.45 0.79
N ASN A 87 4.75 1.85 1.04
CA ASN A 87 3.71 1.95 0.03
C ASN A 87 4.10 2.91 -1.11
N ALA A 88 4.63 4.08 -0.77
CA ALA A 88 5.12 5.05 -1.74
C ALA A 88 6.32 4.51 -2.53
N ALA A 89 7.25 3.84 -1.85
CA ALA A 89 8.44 3.25 -2.46
C ALA A 89 8.06 2.15 -3.47
N TRP A 90 7.06 1.31 -3.15
CA TRP A 90 6.60 0.28 -4.07
C TRP A 90 6.16 0.85 -5.43
N SER A 91 5.34 1.89 -5.43
CA SER A 91 4.89 2.54 -6.66
C SER A 91 6.06 3.09 -7.49
N TRP A 92 7.03 3.70 -6.84
CA TRP A 92 8.24 4.21 -7.48
C TRP A 92 9.12 3.08 -8.03
N LEU A 93 9.35 2.02 -7.25
CA LEU A 93 10.18 0.88 -7.65
C LEU A 93 9.55 0.11 -8.82
N PHE A 94 8.24 -0.18 -8.74
CA PHE A 94 7.56 -0.99 -9.72
C PHE A 94 7.35 -0.22 -11.04
N PHE A 95 6.68 0.92 -11.00
CA PHE A 95 6.33 1.68 -12.20
C PHE A 95 7.39 2.73 -12.61
N GLY A 96 8.04 3.38 -11.64
CA GLY A 96 9.04 4.40 -11.92
C GLY A 96 10.38 3.83 -12.32
N ARG A 97 10.90 2.87 -11.54
CA ARG A 97 12.21 2.23 -11.79
C ARG A 97 12.11 0.96 -12.62
N LYS A 98 10.90 0.40 -12.80
CA LYS A 98 10.65 -0.85 -13.53
C LYS A 98 11.41 -2.06 -12.94
N GLN A 99 11.66 -2.03 -11.65
CA GLN A 99 12.45 -3.02 -10.90
C GLN A 99 11.52 -4.01 -10.20
N ILE A 100 10.92 -4.93 -10.97
CA ILE A 100 9.89 -5.86 -10.48
C ILE A 100 10.36 -6.69 -9.28
N ALA A 101 11.62 -7.16 -9.29
CA ALA A 101 12.19 -7.98 -8.21
C ALA A 101 12.38 -7.18 -6.91
N ILE A 102 12.88 -5.94 -7.01
CA ILE A 102 13.07 -5.07 -5.83
C ILE A 102 11.71 -4.62 -5.28
N ALA A 103 10.76 -4.29 -6.16
CA ALA A 103 9.39 -4.01 -5.76
C ALA A 103 8.73 -5.21 -5.07
N LEU A 104 9.08 -6.46 -5.46
CA LEU A 104 8.61 -7.67 -4.77
C LEU A 104 9.14 -7.76 -3.33
N ILE A 105 10.41 -7.40 -3.10
CA ILE A 105 10.97 -7.35 -1.74
C ILE A 105 10.26 -6.28 -0.92
N ASP A 106 10.10 -5.10 -1.48
CA ASP A 106 9.44 -3.97 -0.81
C ASP A 106 7.99 -4.30 -0.40
N ILE A 107 7.20 -4.92 -1.28
CA ILE A 107 5.80 -5.26 -0.97
C ILE A 107 5.68 -6.37 0.09
N VAL A 108 6.68 -7.26 0.21
CA VAL A 108 6.76 -8.22 1.33
C VAL A 108 6.97 -7.47 2.65
N VAL A 109 7.91 -6.52 2.67
CA VAL A 109 8.15 -5.66 3.84
C VAL A 109 6.90 -4.85 4.18
N LEU A 110 6.26 -4.24 3.18
CA LEU A 110 5.03 -3.48 3.32
C LEU A 110 3.92 -4.33 3.97
N LEU A 111 3.68 -5.54 3.46
CA LEU A 111 2.66 -6.44 4.04
C LEU A 111 3.00 -6.80 5.49
N GLY A 112 4.26 -7.06 5.80
CA GLY A 112 4.71 -7.28 7.18
C GLY A 112 4.42 -6.08 8.09
N LEU A 113 4.72 -4.87 7.64
CA LEU A 113 4.42 -3.64 8.37
C LEU A 113 2.91 -3.44 8.58
N ILE A 114 2.08 -3.77 7.59
CA ILE A 114 0.62 -3.70 7.72
C ILE A 114 0.11 -4.69 8.76
N ILE A 115 0.62 -5.92 8.78
CA ILE A 115 0.24 -6.93 9.78
C ILE A 115 0.62 -6.45 11.19
N ILE A 116 1.84 -5.92 11.36
CA ILE A 116 2.29 -5.33 12.63
C ILE A 116 1.39 -4.13 13.01
N ALA A 117 1.06 -3.26 12.05
CA ALA A 117 0.17 -2.13 12.29
C ALA A 117 -1.20 -2.59 12.79
N ILE A 118 -1.83 -3.59 12.15
CA ILE A 118 -3.13 -4.15 12.59
C ILE A 118 -3.04 -4.68 14.02
N ALA A 119 -1.96 -5.41 14.36
CA ALA A 119 -1.75 -5.95 15.70
C ALA A 119 -1.57 -4.85 16.75
N LEU A 120 -0.79 -3.80 16.46
CA LEU A 120 -0.60 -2.67 17.35
C LEU A 120 -1.88 -1.82 17.48
N PHE A 121 -2.59 -1.57 16.39
CA PHE A 121 -3.84 -0.82 16.37
C PHE A 121 -4.91 -1.48 17.23
N SER A 122 -4.96 -2.83 17.26
CA SER A 122 -5.91 -3.56 18.10
C SER A 122 -5.72 -3.32 19.60
N GLN A 123 -4.52 -2.94 20.04
CA GLN A 123 -4.22 -2.57 21.43
C GLN A 123 -4.73 -1.16 21.81
N VAL A 124 -5.04 -0.34 20.78
CA VAL A 124 -5.49 1.06 20.96
C VAL A 124 -6.94 1.22 20.59
N SER A 125 -7.33 0.69 19.43
CA SER A 125 -8.67 0.83 18.87
C SER A 125 -8.97 -0.34 17.93
N THR A 126 -9.86 -1.24 18.36
CA THR A 126 -10.32 -2.36 17.54
C THR A 126 -10.91 -1.90 16.20
N LEU A 127 -11.62 -0.77 16.18
CA LEU A 127 -12.13 -0.20 14.93
C LEU A 127 -11.01 0.23 13.98
N ALA A 128 -9.96 0.89 14.49
CA ALA A 128 -8.81 1.29 13.69
C ALA A 128 -8.10 0.08 13.08
N ALA A 129 -7.95 -1.02 13.84
CA ALA A 129 -7.39 -2.26 13.34
C ALA A 129 -8.23 -2.86 12.19
N TRP A 130 -9.56 -2.94 12.35
CA TRP A 130 -10.45 -3.45 11.31
C TRP A 130 -10.45 -2.60 10.04
N LEU A 131 -10.30 -1.28 10.15
CA LEU A 131 -10.20 -0.39 9.00
C LEU A 131 -8.94 -0.64 8.17
N MET A 132 -7.88 -1.22 8.76
CA MET A 132 -6.65 -1.59 8.04
C MET A 132 -6.71 -2.97 7.36
N VAL A 133 -7.65 -3.85 7.75
CA VAL A 133 -7.74 -5.21 7.20
C VAL A 133 -7.97 -5.22 5.68
N PRO A 134 -8.90 -4.44 5.10
CA PRO A 134 -9.09 -4.39 3.64
C PRO A 134 -7.81 -3.99 2.89
N TYR A 135 -7.02 -3.08 3.47
CA TYR A 135 -5.73 -2.69 2.92
C TYR A 135 -4.72 -3.84 2.93
N GLY A 136 -4.62 -4.58 4.03
CA GLY A 136 -3.76 -5.77 4.11
C GLY A 136 -4.14 -6.83 3.05
N LEU A 137 -5.43 -7.09 2.86
CA LEU A 137 -5.92 -8.02 1.84
C LEU A 137 -5.60 -7.55 0.42
N TRP A 138 -5.74 -6.26 0.14
CA TRP A 138 -5.39 -5.70 -1.16
C TRP A 138 -3.89 -5.78 -1.45
N VAL A 139 -3.05 -5.49 -0.45
CA VAL A 139 -1.58 -5.61 -0.60
C VAL A 139 -1.16 -7.07 -0.74
N ALA A 140 -1.82 -8.02 -0.09
CA ALA A 140 -1.58 -9.44 -0.29
C ALA A 140 -1.91 -9.88 -1.74
N LEU A 141 -3.01 -9.40 -2.31
CA LEU A 141 -3.34 -9.60 -3.73
C LEU A 141 -2.27 -8.97 -4.64
N ALA A 142 -1.85 -7.74 -4.34
CA ALA A 142 -0.81 -7.04 -5.10
C ALA A 142 0.56 -7.76 -5.01
N LEU A 143 0.89 -8.35 -3.86
CA LEU A 143 2.07 -9.19 -3.68
C LEU A 143 2.02 -10.43 -4.58
N ALA A 144 0.89 -11.15 -4.58
CA ALA A 144 0.69 -12.32 -5.44
C ALA A 144 0.81 -11.93 -6.92
N LEU A 145 0.25 -10.78 -7.31
CA LEU A 145 0.33 -10.25 -8.67
C LEU A 145 1.79 -9.90 -9.03
N ASN A 146 2.50 -9.15 -8.18
CA ASN A 146 3.91 -8.78 -8.39
C ASN A 146 4.80 -10.04 -8.53
N ALA A 147 4.62 -11.04 -7.65
CA ALA A 147 5.37 -12.29 -7.70
C ALA A 147 5.12 -13.06 -8.99
N THR A 148 3.86 -13.12 -9.44
CA THR A 148 3.49 -13.80 -10.70
C THR A 148 4.05 -13.05 -11.91
N ILE A 149 3.94 -11.73 -11.95
CA ILE A 149 4.52 -10.90 -13.02
C ILE A 149 6.05 -11.08 -13.05
N TRP A 150 6.71 -11.07 -11.89
CA TRP A 150 8.14 -11.34 -11.82
C TRP A 150 8.51 -12.70 -12.42
N ARG A 151 7.83 -13.76 -12.04
CA ARG A 151 8.07 -15.13 -12.59
C ARG A 151 7.87 -15.19 -14.10
N LEU A 152 6.80 -14.59 -14.62
CA LEU A 152 6.47 -14.62 -16.04
C LEU A 152 7.44 -13.82 -16.90
N ASN A 153 8.17 -12.83 -16.33
CA ASN A 153 9.02 -11.92 -17.07
C ASN A 153 10.52 -12.05 -16.73
N SER A 154 10.90 -12.94 -15.80
CA SER A 154 12.30 -13.18 -15.40
C SER A 154 12.99 -14.31 -16.18
N GLY A 155 12.28 -15.08 -17.00
CA GLY A 155 12.85 -16.12 -17.85
C GLY A 155 13.64 -15.56 -19.02
N PRO A 156 14.53 -16.36 -19.66
CA PRO A 156 15.15 -16.00 -20.92
C PRO A 156 14.05 -15.59 -21.90
N LYS A 157 14.18 -14.42 -22.53
CA LYS A 157 13.33 -14.08 -23.67
C LYS A 157 13.56 -15.17 -24.70
N GLU A 158 12.57 -16.05 -24.91
CA GLU A 158 12.61 -16.94 -26.06
C GLU A 158 12.89 -16.06 -27.27
N ALA A 159 14.10 -16.25 -27.83
CA ALA A 159 14.45 -15.60 -29.08
C ALA A 159 13.34 -16.00 -30.06
N THR A 160 12.56 -15.04 -30.49
CA THR A 160 11.53 -15.18 -31.52
C THR A 160 12.22 -15.89 -32.69
N ARG A 161 12.00 -17.19 -32.81
CA ARG A 161 12.42 -17.91 -34.01
C ARG A 161 11.62 -17.31 -35.17
N ARG A 162 12.40 -16.78 -36.10
CA ARG A 162 12.00 -16.30 -37.41
C ARG A 162 11.17 -17.33 -38.16
#